data_1f6af9af4b937c6e97bd4bd8def77f21
#
_entry.id   1f6af9af4b937c6e97bd4bd8def77f21
#
_cell.length_a   1.000
_cell.length_b   1.000
_cell.length_c   1.000
_cell.angle_alpha   90.00
_cell.angle_beta   90.00
_cell.angle_gamma   90.00
#
_symmetry.space_group_name_H-M   'P 1'
#
loop_
_entity.id
_entity.type
_entity.pdbx_description
1 polymer ?
#
loop_
_entity_poly.entity_id
_entity_poly.type
_entity_poly.pdbx_seq_one_letter_code
_entity_poly.pdbx_strand_id
1 'polypeptide(L)'
;METNRVTIIRQFSILLVALLIANSAYGELVIRVTEGNDQPTIIALSPFDLKGLKVDEDITDIVQSDLLRSGLFKLIPRSDMLAFPSNSSDVYYRDWRLLGAEYLVVGSMSVLSDGRYELEFSLLSITSLNIQFTHKVRSSSSNM
;
A
#
# COMPACT_ATOMS: atom_id res chain seq x y z
N MET A 1 41.18 -33.44 47.02
CA MET A 1 40.60 -33.62 45.66
C MET A 1 39.18 -33.10 45.50
N GLU A 2 38.53 -32.64 46.57
CA GLU A 2 37.13 -32.17 46.50
C GLU A 2 36.98 -30.68 46.17
N THR A 3 37.97 -29.88 46.48
CA THR A 3 37.91 -28.37 46.26
C THR A 3 37.81 -27.98 44.78
N ASN A 4 38.39 -28.78 43.88
CA ASN A 4 38.34 -28.47 42.44
C ASN A 4 36.97 -28.76 41.80
N ARG A 5 36.22 -29.73 42.31
CA ARG A 5 34.89 -30.07 41.79
C ARG A 5 33.86 -28.98 42.11
N VAL A 6 33.90 -28.45 43.31
CA VAL A 6 33.00 -27.38 43.75
C VAL A 6 33.25 -26.08 42.95
N THR A 7 34.52 -25.78 42.67
CA THR A 7 34.90 -24.60 41.90
C THR A 7 34.45 -24.71 40.45
N ILE A 8 34.59 -25.88 39.82
CA ILE A 8 34.15 -26.16 38.44
C ILE A 8 32.63 -26.08 38.34
N ILE A 9 31.88 -26.64 39.25
CA ILE A 9 30.41 -26.61 39.27
C ILE A 9 29.92 -25.17 39.43
N ARG A 10 30.57 -24.36 40.30
CA ARG A 10 30.22 -22.96 40.52
C ARG A 10 30.51 -22.10 39.27
N GLN A 11 31.62 -22.34 38.59
CA GLN A 11 31.94 -21.66 37.34
C GLN A 11 31.00 -22.05 36.20
N PHE A 12 30.61 -23.32 36.11
CA PHE A 12 29.66 -23.79 35.14
C PHE A 12 28.24 -23.23 35.34
N SER A 13 27.83 -23.11 36.64
CA SER A 13 26.55 -22.51 37.01
C SER A 13 26.47 -21.02 36.66
N ILE A 14 27.57 -20.27 36.88
CA ILE A 14 27.65 -18.86 36.51
C ILE A 14 27.60 -18.67 34.99
N LEU A 15 28.27 -19.53 34.24
CA LEU A 15 28.27 -19.50 32.75
C LEU A 15 26.86 -19.82 32.20
N LEU A 16 26.16 -20.79 32.82
CA LEU A 16 24.79 -21.15 32.42
C LEU A 16 23.78 -20.02 32.70
N VAL A 17 23.93 -19.33 33.84
CA VAL A 17 23.09 -18.17 34.19
C VAL A 17 23.39 -16.98 33.24
N ALA A 18 24.63 -16.74 32.90
CA ALA A 18 25.03 -15.70 31.94
C ALA A 18 24.45 -15.97 30.53
N LEU A 19 24.39 -17.24 30.11
CA LEU A 19 23.84 -17.65 28.82
C LEU A 19 22.30 -17.46 28.76
N LEU A 20 21.61 -17.65 29.89
CA LEU A 20 20.15 -17.44 29.98
C LEU A 20 19.75 -15.96 29.93
N ILE A 21 20.61 -15.05 30.36
CA ILE A 21 20.36 -13.60 30.34
C ILE A 21 20.62 -13.02 28.93
N ALA A 22 21.43 -13.66 28.12
CA ALA A 22 21.79 -13.16 26.77
C ALA A 22 20.63 -13.23 25.74
N ASN A 23 19.55 -13.94 26.05
CA ASN A 23 18.41 -14.10 25.14
C ASN A 23 17.29 -13.03 25.29
N SER A 24 17.50 -12.01 26.12
CA SER A 24 16.51 -10.92 26.31
C SER A 24 16.72 -9.72 25.38
N ALA A 25 17.39 -9.91 24.24
CA ALA A 25 17.38 -8.91 23.18
C ALA A 25 16.04 -8.96 22.44
N TYR A 26 14.96 -8.59 23.10
CA TYR A 26 13.74 -8.17 22.41
C TYR A 26 14.09 -6.89 21.68
N GLY A 27 14.26 -7.00 20.36
CA GLY A 27 14.30 -5.84 19.48
C GLY A 27 13.00 -5.09 19.66
N GLU A 28 13.02 -4.02 20.43
CA GLU A 28 11.93 -3.06 20.48
C GLU A 28 11.76 -2.54 19.06
N LEU A 29 10.67 -2.95 18.41
CA LEU A 29 10.26 -2.41 17.13
C LEU A 29 9.90 -0.94 17.40
N VAL A 30 10.89 -0.06 17.36
CA VAL A 30 10.69 1.38 17.38
C VAL A 30 10.06 1.71 16.02
N ILE A 31 8.73 1.66 15.97
CA ILE A 31 8.00 2.34 14.91
C ILE A 31 8.30 3.82 15.14
N ARG A 32 9.32 4.32 14.45
CA ARG A 32 9.45 5.76 14.26
C ARG A 32 8.25 6.16 13.43
N VAL A 33 7.19 6.62 14.09
CA VAL A 33 6.26 7.53 13.47
C VAL A 33 7.12 8.76 13.14
N THR A 34 7.69 8.76 11.95
CA THR A 34 8.22 9.97 11.33
C THR A 34 7.03 10.90 11.38
N GLU A 35 7.16 12.03 12.06
CA GLU A 35 6.14 13.08 12.08
C GLU A 35 5.73 13.24 10.64
N GLY A 36 4.55 12.70 10.31
CA GLY A 36 4.00 12.76 8.96
C GLY A 36 3.89 14.24 8.66
N ASN A 37 4.39 14.63 7.51
CA ASN A 37 4.09 15.92 6.95
C ASN A 37 2.61 16.16 7.22
N ASP A 38 2.23 17.14 8.04
CA ASP A 38 0.84 17.42 8.45
C ASP A 38 -0.07 17.78 7.24
N GLN A 39 0.51 17.75 6.04
CA GLN A 39 -0.21 18.01 4.80
C GLN A 39 -0.63 16.70 4.14
N PRO A 40 -1.91 16.59 3.77
CA PRO A 40 -2.41 15.40 3.10
C PRO A 40 -1.70 15.21 1.74
N THR A 41 -1.34 13.98 1.44
CA THR A 41 -0.73 13.59 0.16
C THR A 41 -1.68 13.89 -1.00
N ILE A 42 -1.17 14.58 -2.02
CA ILE A 42 -1.97 14.94 -3.20
C ILE A 42 -2.02 13.75 -4.15
N ILE A 43 -3.22 13.20 -4.33
CA ILE A 43 -3.45 12.03 -5.18
C ILE A 43 -4.49 12.34 -6.25
N ALA A 44 -4.24 11.87 -7.47
CA ALA A 44 -5.22 11.82 -8.54
C ALA A 44 -5.82 10.40 -8.64
N LEU A 45 -7.13 10.30 -8.79
CA LEU A 45 -7.84 9.07 -9.05
C LEU A 45 -8.49 9.18 -10.42
N SER A 46 -7.89 8.54 -11.44
CA SER A 46 -8.52 8.44 -12.75
C SER A 46 -9.77 7.58 -12.68
N PRO A 47 -10.87 7.94 -13.34
CA PRO A 47 -12.04 7.08 -13.44
C PRO A 47 -11.64 5.70 -13.96
N PHE A 48 -12.12 4.65 -13.29
CA PHE A 48 -11.87 3.29 -13.73
C PHE A 48 -12.61 2.99 -15.04
N ASP A 49 -11.91 2.41 -16.01
CA ASP A 49 -12.52 1.94 -17.24
C ASP A 49 -13.29 0.64 -16.97
N LEU A 50 -14.61 0.72 -17.02
CA LEU A 50 -15.49 -0.42 -16.79
C LEU A 50 -15.66 -1.32 -18.02
N LYS A 51 -15.04 -0.97 -19.15
CA LYS A 51 -15.12 -1.74 -20.42
C LYS A 51 -16.55 -2.07 -20.84
N GLY A 52 -17.46 -1.11 -20.64
CA GLY A 52 -18.86 -1.24 -21.00
C GLY A 52 -19.72 -2.04 -20.01
N LEU A 53 -19.18 -2.42 -18.87
CA LEU A 53 -19.96 -3.03 -17.80
C LEU A 53 -20.94 -2.03 -17.20
N LYS A 54 -22.14 -2.48 -16.93
CA LYS A 54 -23.10 -1.74 -16.12
C LYS A 54 -22.97 -2.22 -14.69
N VAL A 55 -22.55 -1.32 -13.83
CA VAL A 55 -22.48 -1.54 -12.38
C VAL A 55 -23.47 -0.59 -11.70
N ASP A 56 -24.04 -1.00 -10.59
CA ASP A 56 -25.02 -0.18 -9.86
C ASP A 56 -24.36 1.03 -9.18
N GLU A 57 -23.11 0.88 -8.80
CA GLU A 57 -22.31 1.95 -8.16
C GLU A 57 -21.00 2.16 -8.92
N ASP A 58 -20.56 3.43 -9.05
CA ASP A 58 -19.27 3.76 -9.64
C ASP A 58 -18.14 3.42 -8.64
N ILE A 59 -17.33 2.43 -9.00
CA ILE A 59 -16.18 1.99 -8.19
C ILE A 59 -15.24 3.17 -7.92
N THR A 60 -15.10 4.09 -8.86
CA THR A 60 -14.27 5.29 -8.69
C THR A 60 -14.77 6.14 -7.54
N ASP A 61 -16.09 6.33 -7.45
CA ASP A 61 -16.71 7.14 -6.40
C ASP A 61 -16.58 6.48 -5.02
N ILE A 62 -16.64 5.15 -4.96
CA ILE A 62 -16.42 4.39 -3.73
C ILE A 62 -14.98 4.61 -3.24
N VAL A 63 -13.99 4.38 -4.10
CA VAL A 63 -12.58 4.57 -3.78
C VAL A 63 -12.27 6.02 -3.40
N GLN A 64 -12.85 6.98 -4.14
CA GLN A 64 -12.73 8.40 -3.82
C GLN A 64 -13.23 8.72 -2.40
N SER A 65 -14.40 8.20 -2.06
CA SER A 65 -15.01 8.41 -0.74
C SER A 65 -14.15 7.81 0.38
N ASP A 66 -13.56 6.65 0.16
CA ASP A 66 -12.69 5.99 1.15
C ASP A 66 -11.36 6.73 1.34
N LEU A 67 -10.75 7.20 0.25
CA LEU A 67 -9.54 8.02 0.31
C LEU A 67 -9.79 9.32 1.09
N LEU A 68 -10.89 10.02 0.81
CA LEU A 68 -11.25 11.25 1.52
C LEU A 68 -11.55 11.00 3.00
N ARG A 69 -12.25 9.91 3.31
CA ARG A 69 -12.60 9.53 4.70
C ARG A 69 -11.37 9.22 5.54
N SER A 70 -10.31 8.72 4.94
CA SER A 70 -9.05 8.45 5.65
C SER A 70 -8.38 9.70 6.23
N GLY A 71 -8.65 10.88 5.66
CA GLY A 71 -8.01 12.15 6.02
C GLY A 71 -6.55 12.27 5.61
N LEU A 72 -5.97 11.25 4.97
CA LEU A 72 -4.57 11.20 4.58
C LEU A 72 -4.31 11.78 3.19
N PHE A 73 -5.36 11.92 2.37
CA PHE A 73 -5.25 12.30 0.98
C PHE A 73 -6.06 13.54 0.64
N LYS A 74 -5.51 14.34 -0.25
CA LYS A 74 -6.19 15.41 -0.96
C LYS A 74 -6.35 15.01 -2.42
N LEU A 75 -7.58 14.85 -2.88
CA LEU A 75 -7.86 14.45 -4.24
C LEU A 75 -7.83 15.64 -5.20
N ILE A 76 -7.26 15.41 -6.38
CA ILE A 76 -7.38 16.34 -7.50
C ILE A 76 -8.80 16.20 -8.07
N PRO A 77 -9.54 17.32 -8.20
CA PRO A 77 -10.88 17.30 -8.78
C PRO A 77 -10.87 16.72 -10.21
N ARG A 78 -11.84 15.89 -10.53
CA ARG A 78 -11.98 15.29 -11.87
C ARG A 78 -12.08 16.34 -12.99
N SER A 79 -12.70 17.50 -12.67
CA SER A 79 -12.80 18.64 -13.59
C SER A 79 -11.45 19.24 -14.00
N ASP A 80 -10.43 19.06 -13.18
CA ASP A 80 -9.11 19.66 -13.39
C ASP A 80 -8.18 18.69 -14.14
N MET A 81 -8.60 17.43 -14.30
CA MET A 81 -7.80 16.41 -14.98
C MET A 81 -7.80 16.61 -16.49
N LEU A 82 -6.62 16.51 -17.10
CA LEU A 82 -6.42 16.70 -18.54
C LEU A 82 -6.68 15.43 -19.35
N ALA A 83 -6.65 14.26 -18.68
CA ALA A 83 -6.83 12.95 -19.30
C ALA A 83 -7.36 11.95 -18.25
N PHE A 84 -7.92 10.83 -18.72
CA PHE A 84 -8.46 9.75 -17.90
C PHE A 84 -7.83 8.40 -18.30
N PRO A 85 -6.51 8.20 -18.04
CA PRO A 85 -5.87 6.94 -18.37
C PRO A 85 -6.42 5.81 -17.50
N SER A 86 -6.64 4.64 -18.11
CA SER A 86 -7.03 3.42 -17.42
C SER A 86 -5.88 2.43 -17.22
N ASN A 87 -4.77 2.65 -17.93
CA ASN A 87 -3.57 1.82 -17.87
C ASN A 87 -2.34 2.69 -17.55
N SER A 88 -1.36 2.10 -16.90
CA SER A 88 -0.10 2.79 -16.57
C SER A 88 0.72 3.19 -17.80
N SER A 89 0.58 2.46 -18.93
CA SER A 89 1.23 2.77 -20.21
C SER A 89 0.74 4.06 -20.85
N ASP A 90 -0.49 4.48 -20.52
CA ASP A 90 -1.15 5.63 -21.12
C ASP A 90 -0.96 6.92 -20.33
N VAL A 91 -0.13 6.85 -19.28
CA VAL A 91 0.09 7.95 -18.36
C VAL A 91 1.19 8.88 -18.84
N TYR A 92 0.84 10.12 -19.11
CA TYR A 92 1.77 11.21 -19.38
C TYR A 92 2.11 11.92 -18.06
N TYR A 93 3.17 11.51 -17.38
CA TYR A 93 3.57 11.99 -16.05
C TYR A 93 3.68 13.52 -15.94
N ARG A 94 4.04 14.20 -17.05
CA ARG A 94 4.16 15.66 -17.10
C ARG A 94 2.85 16.36 -16.76
N ASP A 95 1.74 15.85 -17.27
CA ASP A 95 0.43 16.47 -17.10
C ASP A 95 -0.02 16.40 -15.63
N TRP A 96 0.21 15.27 -14.99
CA TRP A 96 -0.09 15.06 -13.59
C TRP A 96 0.81 15.88 -12.66
N ARG A 97 2.07 16.07 -13.06
CA ARG A 97 3.00 16.95 -12.34
C ARG A 97 2.55 18.40 -12.37
N LEU A 98 2.03 18.88 -13.50
CA LEU A 98 1.46 20.23 -13.62
C LEU A 98 0.26 20.45 -12.69
N LEU A 99 -0.51 19.41 -12.42
CA LEU A 99 -1.63 19.43 -11.46
C LEU A 99 -1.17 19.32 -10.00
N GLY A 100 0.12 19.10 -9.76
CA GLY A 100 0.68 18.94 -8.42
C GLY A 100 0.41 17.57 -7.79
N ALA A 101 0.05 16.56 -8.60
CA ALA A 101 -0.13 15.20 -8.10
C ALA A 101 1.19 14.60 -7.63
N GLU A 102 1.20 13.97 -6.45
CA GLU A 102 2.29 13.13 -5.98
C GLU A 102 2.10 11.68 -6.44
N TYR A 103 0.84 11.24 -6.47
CA TYR A 103 0.45 9.91 -6.92
C TYR A 103 -0.74 9.96 -7.87
N LEU A 104 -0.84 8.94 -8.70
CA LEU A 104 -1.96 8.69 -9.60
C LEU A 104 -2.40 7.23 -9.48
N VAL A 105 -3.70 7.02 -9.33
CA VAL A 105 -4.33 5.70 -9.44
C VAL A 105 -5.02 5.61 -10.79
N VAL A 106 -4.72 4.54 -11.52
CA VAL A 106 -5.40 4.16 -12.76
C VAL A 106 -5.91 2.72 -12.64
N GLY A 107 -6.97 2.38 -13.34
CA GLY A 107 -7.47 1.02 -13.31
C GLY A 107 -8.59 0.75 -14.28
N SER A 108 -8.91 -0.53 -14.43
CA SER A 108 -10.00 -1.01 -15.26
C SER A 108 -10.66 -2.24 -14.67
N MET A 109 -11.92 -2.42 -14.97
CA MET A 109 -12.70 -3.60 -14.61
C MET A 109 -13.15 -4.34 -15.86
N SER A 110 -13.06 -5.65 -15.84
CA SER A 110 -13.49 -6.51 -16.94
C SER A 110 -14.18 -7.79 -16.43
N VAL A 111 -14.95 -8.45 -17.30
CA VAL A 111 -15.47 -9.78 -17.04
C VAL A 111 -14.58 -10.80 -17.71
N LEU A 112 -14.16 -11.80 -16.96
CA LEU A 112 -13.41 -12.93 -17.48
C LEU A 112 -14.34 -13.92 -18.20
N SER A 113 -13.77 -14.81 -19.01
CA SER A 113 -14.50 -15.83 -19.76
C SER A 113 -15.33 -16.78 -18.89
N ASP A 114 -14.99 -16.92 -17.63
CA ASP A 114 -15.68 -17.73 -16.62
C ASP A 114 -16.77 -16.96 -15.85
N GLY A 115 -17.06 -15.71 -16.24
CA GLY A 115 -18.09 -14.86 -15.63
C GLY A 115 -17.66 -14.13 -14.36
N ARG A 116 -16.39 -14.25 -13.94
CA ARG A 116 -15.88 -13.51 -12.81
C ARG A 116 -15.48 -12.09 -13.23
N TYR A 117 -15.59 -11.17 -12.28
CA TYR A 117 -15.08 -9.81 -12.46
C TYR A 117 -13.60 -9.76 -12.08
N GLU A 118 -12.82 -9.06 -12.87
CA GLU A 118 -11.43 -8.72 -12.56
C GLU A 118 -11.28 -7.21 -12.53
N LEU A 119 -10.89 -6.67 -11.39
CA LEU A 119 -10.46 -5.29 -11.21
C LEU A 119 -8.94 -5.27 -11.20
N GLU A 120 -8.32 -4.55 -12.13
CA GLU A 120 -6.89 -4.28 -12.16
C GLU A 120 -6.66 -2.79 -11.89
N PHE A 121 -5.76 -2.48 -10.98
CA PHE A 121 -5.39 -1.09 -10.71
C PHE A 121 -3.90 -0.96 -10.42
N SER A 122 -3.36 0.21 -10.73
CA SER A 122 -1.95 0.57 -10.50
C SER A 122 -1.87 1.88 -9.76
N LEU A 123 -0.96 1.96 -8.79
CA LEU A 123 -0.52 3.19 -8.15
C LEU A 123 0.79 3.63 -8.78
N LEU A 124 0.83 4.85 -9.29
CA LEU A 124 2.00 5.44 -9.89
C LEU A 124 2.50 6.60 -9.02
N SER A 125 3.81 6.68 -8.82
CA SER A 125 4.43 7.89 -8.25
C SER A 125 4.76 8.86 -9.37
N ILE A 126 4.17 10.05 -9.28
CA ILE A 126 4.41 11.13 -10.24
C ILE A 126 5.76 11.79 -10.00
N THR A 127 6.20 11.81 -8.74
CA THR A 127 7.51 12.34 -8.34
C THR A 127 8.65 11.45 -8.82
N SER A 128 8.54 10.14 -8.62
CA SER A 128 9.59 9.16 -8.97
C SER A 128 9.45 8.60 -10.38
N LEU A 129 8.37 8.92 -11.10
CA LEU A 129 8.09 8.49 -12.47
C LEU A 129 8.05 6.97 -12.64
N ASN A 130 7.53 6.26 -11.66
CA ASN A 130 7.46 4.80 -11.67
C ASN A 130 6.13 4.27 -11.14
N ILE A 131 5.85 3.02 -11.48
CA ILE A 131 4.76 2.26 -10.90
C ILE A 131 5.21 1.75 -9.53
N GLN A 132 4.46 2.09 -8.49
CA GLN A 132 4.72 1.60 -7.13
C GLN A 132 4.24 0.16 -6.97
N PHE A 133 3.03 -0.11 -7.43
CA PHE A 133 2.48 -1.47 -7.51
C PHE A 133 1.34 -1.56 -8.52
N THR A 134 1.07 -2.77 -8.99
CA THR A 134 -0.13 -3.15 -9.72
C THR A 134 -0.79 -4.29 -8.97
N HIS A 135 -2.10 -4.22 -8.78
CA HIS A 135 -2.85 -5.26 -8.10
C HIS A 135 -4.07 -5.68 -8.91
N LYS A 136 -4.42 -6.98 -8.81
CA LYS A 136 -5.59 -7.57 -9.45
C LYS A 136 -6.46 -8.24 -8.40
N VAL A 137 -7.72 -7.89 -8.39
CA VAL A 137 -8.74 -8.50 -7.53
C VAL A 137 -9.76 -9.20 -8.40
N ARG A 138 -10.10 -10.43 -8.05
CA ARG A 138 -11.13 -11.22 -8.73
C ARG A 138 -12.25 -11.56 -7.76
N SER A 139 -13.48 -11.38 -8.22
CA SER A 139 -14.68 -11.73 -7.46
C SER A 139 -15.58 -12.61 -8.30
N SER A 140 -16.40 -13.45 -7.66
CA SER A 140 -17.44 -14.22 -8.35
C SER A 140 -18.64 -13.33 -8.65
N SER A 141 -19.31 -13.59 -9.78
CA SER A 141 -20.52 -12.87 -10.21
C SER A 141 -21.72 -12.99 -9.26
N SER A 142 -21.65 -13.88 -8.26
CA SER A 142 -22.78 -14.16 -7.35
C SER A 142 -22.91 -13.18 -6.17
N ASN A 143 -22.04 -12.18 -6.06
CA ASN A 143 -21.96 -11.28 -4.90
C ASN A 143 -22.07 -9.79 -5.26
N MET A 144 -22.67 -9.48 -6.43
CA MET A 144 -23.05 -8.11 -6.75
C MET A 144 -24.55 -8.00 -6.93
#